data_c7da2b6131b84eaa85be1c65739f54a3
#
_entry.id   c7da2b6131b84eaa85be1c65739f54a3
#
_cell.length_a   1.000
_cell.length_b   1.000
_cell.length_c   1.000
_cell.angle_alpha   90.00
_cell.angle_beta   90.00
_cell.angle_gamma   90.00
#
_symmetry.space_group_name_H-M   'P 1'
#
loop_
_entity.id
_entity.type
_entity.pdbx_description
1 polymer ?
#
loop_
_entity_poly.entity_id
_entity_poly.type
_entity_poly.pdbx_seq_one_letter_code
_entity_poly.pdbx_strand_id
1 'polypeptide(L)'
;MEQALDEPFDSISGYFGRMGSLYRERAGKAGLEATELADGRAERIEALSYEDMLETKIAFGTADSLIDRFTQLKEELGLDGIVAELNAGGLIPEVRVLRSLRIITEKIMPVFK
;
A
#
# COMPACT_ATOMS: atom_id res chain seq x y z
N MET A 1 0.79 -10.30 14.53
CA MET A 1 0.56 -10.36 13.07
C MET A 1 -0.88 -9.97 12.71
N GLU A 2 -1.89 -10.57 13.33
CA GLU A 2 -3.29 -10.29 13.05
C GLU A 2 -3.62 -8.81 13.19
N GLN A 3 -3.23 -8.17 14.31
CA GLN A 3 -3.42 -6.75 14.55
C GLN A 3 -2.76 -5.90 13.47
N ALA A 4 -1.54 -6.25 13.06
CA ALA A 4 -0.79 -5.52 12.04
C ALA A 4 -1.43 -5.59 10.65
N LEU A 5 -2.24 -6.62 10.39
CA LEU A 5 -2.99 -6.78 9.15
C LEU A 5 -4.38 -6.14 9.22
N ASP A 6 -5.03 -6.15 10.40
CA ASP A 6 -6.39 -5.64 10.57
C ASP A 6 -6.44 -4.11 10.76
N GLU A 7 -5.50 -3.53 11.48
CA GLU A 7 -5.49 -2.09 11.79
C GLU A 7 -5.55 -1.18 10.55
N PRO A 8 -4.80 -1.46 9.46
CA PRO A 8 -4.80 -0.57 8.30
C PRO A 8 -5.93 -0.83 7.31
N PHE A 9 -6.77 -1.81 7.54
CA PHE A 9 -7.78 -2.26 6.57
C PHE A 9 -8.68 -1.14 6.06
N ASP A 10 -9.33 -0.39 6.97
CA ASP A 10 -10.26 0.67 6.56
C ASP A 10 -9.55 1.80 5.82
N SER A 11 -8.36 2.17 6.30
CA SER A 11 -7.58 3.24 5.71
C SER A 11 -7.14 2.92 4.29
N ILE A 12 -6.55 1.75 4.08
CA ILE A 12 -6.03 1.38 2.76
C ILE A 12 -7.16 1.03 1.79
N SER A 13 -8.22 0.42 2.25
CA SER A 13 -9.39 0.13 1.42
C SER A 13 -10.04 1.42 0.91
N GLY A 14 -10.18 2.42 1.79
CA GLY A 14 -10.66 3.75 1.41
C GLY A 14 -9.72 4.45 0.42
N TYR A 15 -8.43 4.32 0.60
CA TYR A 15 -7.42 4.87 -0.30
C TYR A 15 -7.55 4.31 -1.72
N PHE A 16 -7.60 2.99 -1.86
CA PHE A 16 -7.74 2.35 -3.19
C PHE A 16 -9.10 2.62 -3.82
N GLY A 17 -10.16 2.68 -3.03
CA GLY A 17 -11.48 3.08 -3.52
C GLY A 17 -11.48 4.49 -4.10
N ARG A 18 -10.82 5.44 -3.41
CA ARG A 18 -10.66 6.81 -3.90
C ARG A 18 -9.82 6.86 -5.16
N MET A 19 -8.74 6.09 -5.24
CA MET A 19 -7.92 6.01 -6.45
C MET A 19 -8.73 5.53 -7.66
N GLY A 20 -9.53 4.49 -7.49
CA GLY A 20 -10.41 4.01 -8.54
C GLY A 20 -11.36 5.09 -9.03
N SER A 21 -12.01 5.80 -8.11
CA SER A 21 -12.91 6.91 -8.43
C SER A 21 -12.20 8.04 -9.17
N LEU A 22 -10.99 8.39 -8.76
CA LEU A 22 -10.20 9.44 -9.42
C LEU A 22 -9.80 9.04 -10.85
N TYR A 23 -9.46 7.80 -11.09
CA TYR A 23 -9.18 7.32 -12.44
C TYR A 23 -10.40 7.43 -13.34
N ARG A 24 -11.59 7.06 -12.85
CA ARG A 24 -12.83 7.19 -13.60
C ARG A 24 -13.16 8.66 -13.89
N GLU A 25 -13.02 9.52 -12.91
CA GLU A 25 -13.28 10.95 -13.05
C GLU A 25 -12.35 11.60 -14.09
N ARG A 26 -11.06 11.30 -14.02
CA ARG A 26 -10.05 11.81 -14.97
C ARG A 26 -10.33 11.33 -16.38
N ALA A 27 -10.66 10.07 -16.55
CA ALA A 27 -11.01 9.53 -17.85
C ALA A 27 -12.24 10.23 -18.44
N GLY A 28 -13.27 10.44 -17.65
CA GLY A 28 -14.47 11.17 -18.06
C GLY A 28 -14.18 12.61 -18.47
N LYS A 29 -13.41 13.35 -17.69
CA LYS A 29 -13.04 14.74 -17.97
C LYS A 29 -12.14 14.90 -19.19
N ALA A 30 -11.25 13.95 -19.42
CA ALA A 30 -10.35 13.97 -20.57
C ALA A 30 -11.02 13.51 -21.86
N GLY A 31 -12.28 13.07 -21.80
CA GLY A 31 -12.99 12.51 -22.97
C GLY A 31 -12.34 11.23 -23.45
N LEU A 32 -11.69 10.50 -22.55
CA LEU A 32 -11.01 9.27 -22.90
C LEU A 32 -12.03 8.20 -23.28
N GLU A 33 -11.74 7.52 -24.39
CA GLU A 33 -12.52 6.39 -24.87
C GLU A 33 -12.55 5.26 -23.84
N ALA A 34 -13.57 4.43 -23.94
CA ALA A 34 -13.68 3.23 -23.11
C ALA A 34 -12.43 2.34 -23.15
N THR A 35 -11.59 2.47 -24.16
CA THR A 35 -10.31 1.77 -24.28
C THR A 35 -9.29 2.19 -23.22
N GLU A 36 -9.26 3.43 -22.87
CA GLU A 36 -8.32 3.92 -21.85
C GLU A 36 -8.87 3.74 -20.46
N LEU A 37 -10.18 3.82 -20.34
CA LEU A 37 -10.90 3.26 -19.22
C LEU A 37 -10.70 1.76 -19.15
N ALA A 38 -10.59 1.15 -20.33
CA ALA A 38 -10.48 -0.29 -20.53
C ALA A 38 -9.09 -0.84 -20.32
N ASP A 39 -8.06 -0.06 -20.15
CA ASP A 39 -6.91 -0.57 -19.44
C ASP A 39 -7.37 -1.17 -18.11
N GLY A 40 -8.66 -0.98 -17.83
CA GLY A 40 -9.33 -1.60 -16.69
C GLY A 40 -8.71 -1.19 -15.36
N ARG A 41 -7.96 -0.09 -15.37
CA ARG A 41 -7.18 0.31 -14.21
C ARG A 41 -8.08 0.65 -13.02
N ALA A 42 -9.18 1.38 -13.29
CA ALA A 42 -10.14 1.71 -12.24
C ALA A 42 -10.85 0.44 -11.75
N GLU A 43 -11.32 -0.41 -12.66
CA GLU A 43 -11.97 -1.67 -12.32
C GLU A 43 -11.03 -2.60 -11.58
N ARG A 44 -9.78 -2.72 -12.04
CA ARG A 44 -8.78 -3.56 -11.37
C ARG A 44 -8.49 -3.10 -9.94
N ILE A 45 -8.40 -1.78 -9.74
CA ILE A 45 -8.17 -1.23 -8.41
C ILE A 45 -9.40 -1.43 -7.52
N GLU A 46 -10.59 -1.17 -8.04
CA GLU A 46 -11.83 -1.35 -7.28
C GLU A 46 -12.14 -2.81 -6.97
N ALA A 47 -11.70 -3.73 -7.82
CA ALA A 47 -11.89 -5.17 -7.65
C ALA A 47 -10.86 -5.82 -6.73
N LEU A 48 -9.80 -5.09 -6.30
CA LEU A 48 -8.79 -5.65 -5.41
C LEU A 48 -9.40 -6.02 -4.06
N SER A 49 -9.25 -7.28 -3.68
CA SER A 49 -9.52 -7.69 -2.30
C SER A 49 -8.38 -7.23 -1.40
N TYR A 50 -8.62 -7.25 -0.09
CA TYR A 50 -7.55 -6.89 0.86
C TYR A 50 -6.40 -7.89 0.80
N GLU A 51 -6.69 -9.15 0.55
CA GLU A 51 -5.70 -10.21 0.36
C GLU A 51 -4.83 -9.93 -0.87
N ASP A 52 -5.44 -9.53 -1.98
CA ASP A 52 -4.70 -9.14 -3.19
C ASP A 52 -3.79 -7.93 -2.93
N MET A 53 -4.27 -6.94 -2.18
CA MET A 53 -3.47 -5.77 -1.81
C MET A 53 -2.26 -6.16 -0.98
N LEU A 54 -2.44 -7.02 0.03
CA LEU A 54 -1.35 -7.51 0.88
C LEU A 54 -0.29 -8.27 0.08
N GLU A 55 -0.72 -9.00 -0.94
CA GLU A 55 0.18 -9.78 -1.78
C GLU A 55 0.97 -8.94 -2.79
N THR A 56 0.33 -7.94 -3.38
CA THR A 56 0.88 -7.28 -4.58
C THR A 56 1.09 -5.77 -4.46
N LYS A 57 0.43 -5.07 -3.54
CA LYS A 57 0.40 -3.60 -3.53
C LYS A 57 0.96 -2.96 -2.28
N ILE A 58 0.79 -3.60 -1.14
CA ILE A 58 1.13 -3.02 0.15
C ILE A 58 1.95 -4.00 0.99
N ALA A 59 2.61 -3.48 2.01
CA ALA A 59 3.39 -4.29 2.93
C ALA A 59 3.01 -3.93 4.36
N PHE A 60 2.20 -4.77 5.00
CA PHE A 60 1.84 -4.65 6.40
C PHE A 60 2.24 -5.92 7.14
N GLY A 61 2.65 -5.78 8.37
CA GLY A 61 3.02 -6.92 9.18
C GLY A 61 3.82 -6.52 10.40
N THR A 62 4.43 -7.53 11.02
CA THR A 62 5.38 -7.34 12.11
C THR A 62 6.73 -6.88 11.56
N ALA A 63 7.63 -6.44 12.45
CA ALA A 63 8.98 -6.05 12.05
C ALA A 63 9.69 -7.18 11.29
N ASP A 64 9.63 -8.40 11.80
CA ASP A 64 10.30 -9.55 11.18
C ASP A 64 9.73 -9.88 9.81
N SER A 65 8.40 -9.89 9.68
CA SER A 65 7.75 -10.16 8.38
C SER A 65 8.05 -9.08 7.34
N LEU A 66 8.17 -7.83 7.75
CA LEU A 66 8.53 -6.74 6.85
C LEU A 66 10.00 -6.79 6.44
N ILE A 67 10.89 -7.19 7.33
CA ILE A 67 12.30 -7.41 6.99
C ILE A 67 12.40 -8.48 5.91
N ASP A 68 11.70 -9.60 6.06
CA ASP A 68 11.67 -10.68 5.07
C ASP A 68 11.11 -10.18 3.73
N ARG A 69 10.01 -9.44 3.78
CA ARG A 69 9.37 -8.88 2.57
C ARG A 69 10.28 -7.90 1.85
N PHE A 70 10.93 -7.01 2.56
CA PHE A 70 11.82 -6.01 1.96
C PHE A 70 13.11 -6.67 1.42
N THR A 71 13.61 -7.69 2.10
CA THR A 71 14.74 -8.47 1.60
C THR A 71 14.39 -9.14 0.27
N GLN A 72 13.21 -9.76 0.20
CA GLN A 72 12.71 -10.37 -1.03
C GLN A 72 12.59 -9.35 -2.16
N LEU A 73 11.98 -8.19 -1.89
CA LEU A 73 11.82 -7.14 -2.91
C LEU A 73 13.17 -6.59 -3.37
N LYS A 74 14.12 -6.44 -2.46
CA LYS A 74 15.47 -6.00 -2.80
C LYS A 74 16.16 -6.98 -3.73
N GLU A 75 16.07 -8.27 -3.45
CA GLU A 75 16.65 -9.32 -4.26
C GLU A 75 16.00 -9.44 -5.64
N GLU A 76 14.68 -9.38 -5.69
CA GLU A 76 13.93 -9.53 -6.94
C GLU A 76 14.03 -8.31 -7.85
N LEU A 77 14.01 -7.10 -7.28
CA LEU A 77 13.91 -5.85 -8.03
C LEU A 77 15.21 -5.04 -8.04
N GLY A 78 16.21 -5.41 -7.26
CA GLY A 78 17.46 -4.66 -7.17
C GLY A 78 17.27 -3.26 -6.58
N LEU A 79 16.40 -3.10 -5.58
CA LEU A 79 16.10 -1.80 -5.00
C LEU A 79 17.26 -1.24 -4.18
N ASP A 80 17.53 0.05 -4.31
CA ASP A 80 18.48 0.80 -3.50
C ASP A 80 17.84 1.41 -2.26
N GLY A 81 16.53 1.58 -2.27
CA GLY A 81 15.78 2.13 -1.13
C GLY A 81 14.29 2.05 -1.35
N ILE A 82 13.55 2.45 -0.33
CA ILE A 82 12.09 2.52 -0.36
C ILE A 82 11.63 3.84 0.26
N VAL A 83 10.44 4.28 -0.14
CA VAL A 83 9.72 5.36 0.53
C VAL A 83 8.50 4.75 1.21
N ALA A 84 8.37 4.97 2.51
CA ALA A 84 7.27 4.40 3.29
C ALA A 84 6.13 5.42 3.43
N GLU A 85 4.95 5.06 3.01
CA GLU A 85 3.73 5.79 3.26
C GLU A 85 2.94 5.07 4.36
N LEU A 86 2.98 5.61 5.56
CA LEU A 86 2.51 4.91 6.77
C LEU A 86 1.01 4.99 7.02
N ASN A 87 0.33 5.94 6.41
CA ASN A 87 -1.09 6.19 6.68
C ASN A 87 -1.85 6.56 5.40
N ALA A 88 -1.68 5.75 4.35
CA ALA A 88 -2.45 5.93 3.13
C ALA A 88 -3.95 5.81 3.46
N GLY A 89 -4.73 6.81 3.04
CA GLY A 89 -6.14 6.93 3.42
C GLY A 89 -6.41 7.76 4.66
N GLY A 90 -5.44 7.93 5.54
CA GLY A 90 -5.52 8.87 6.67
C GLY A 90 -6.39 8.41 7.85
N LEU A 91 -6.78 7.14 7.92
CA LEU A 91 -7.69 6.65 8.95
C LEU A 91 -7.01 5.92 10.10
N ILE A 92 -5.69 5.75 10.05
CA ILE A 92 -4.94 5.12 11.13
C ILE A 92 -4.66 6.18 12.21
N PRO A 93 -4.98 5.91 13.49
CA PRO A 93 -4.73 6.85 14.57
C PRO A 93 -3.25 7.25 14.68
N GLU A 94 -2.98 8.52 14.95
CA GLU A 94 -1.61 9.07 15.02
C GLU A 94 -0.68 8.27 15.92
N VAL A 95 -1.15 7.85 17.07
CA VAL A 95 -0.37 7.06 18.03
C VAL A 95 0.16 5.75 17.43
N ARG A 96 -0.64 5.15 16.56
CA ARG A 96 -0.26 3.91 15.87
C ARG A 96 0.69 4.17 14.71
N VAL A 97 0.49 5.28 14.00
CA VAL A 97 1.41 5.73 12.95
C VAL A 97 2.79 6.00 13.53
N LEU A 98 2.87 6.71 14.64
CA LEU A 98 4.13 6.99 15.33
C LEU A 98 4.81 5.71 15.82
N ARG A 99 4.04 4.75 16.31
CA ARG A 99 4.56 3.45 16.70
C ARG A 99 5.15 2.71 15.49
N SER A 100 4.46 2.72 14.36
CA SER A 100 4.96 2.10 13.12
C SER A 100 6.25 2.76 12.64
N LEU A 101 6.30 4.09 12.68
CA LEU A 101 7.51 4.84 12.34
C LEU A 101 8.68 4.45 13.23
N ARG A 102 8.45 4.32 14.52
CA ARG A 102 9.48 3.91 15.48
C ARG A 102 9.98 2.49 15.20
N ILE A 103 9.08 1.56 14.91
CA ILE A 103 9.45 0.19 14.55
C ILE A 103 10.31 0.18 13.27
N ILE A 104 9.92 0.94 12.27
CA ILE A 104 10.67 1.04 11.01
C ILE A 104 12.08 1.58 11.28
N THR A 105 12.21 2.68 12.02
CA THR A 105 13.51 3.33 12.25
C THR A 105 14.41 2.55 13.18
N GLU A 106 13.87 1.90 14.19
CA GLU A 106 14.65 1.23 15.24
C GLU A 106 14.92 -0.27 14.94
N LYS A 107 14.01 -0.94 14.24
CA LYS A 107 14.09 -2.40 14.05
C LYS A 107 14.30 -2.83 12.60
N ILE A 108 13.77 -2.08 11.63
CA ILE A 108 13.82 -2.47 10.23
C ILE A 108 14.98 -1.80 9.50
N MET A 109 15.07 -0.48 9.55
CA MET A 109 16.14 0.26 8.86
C MET A 109 17.56 -0.24 9.17
N PRO A 110 17.91 -0.54 10.43
CA PRO A 110 19.27 -1.00 10.73
C PRO A 110 19.68 -2.28 10.03
N VAL A 111 18.72 -3.12 9.65
CA VAL A 111 18.99 -4.39 8.94
C VAL A 111 19.49 -4.13 7.51
N PHE A 112 19.09 -3.00 6.92
CA PHE A 112 19.37 -2.68 5.50
C PHE A 112 20.48 -1.63 5.31
N LYS A 113 21.09 -1.18 6.36
CA LYS A 113 22.23 -0.25 6.29
C LYS A 113 23.54 -0.94 6.01
#